data_db295319337e76a58a8dc14e48fc3c0f
#
_entry.id   db295319337e76a58a8dc14e48fc3c0f
#
_cell.length_a   1.000
_cell.length_b   1.000
_cell.length_c   1.000
_cell.angle_alpha   90.00
_cell.angle_beta   90.00
_cell.angle_gamma   90.00
#
_symmetry.space_group_name_H-M   'P 1'
#
loop_
_entity.id
_entity.type
_entity.pdbx_description
1 polymer ?
#
loop_
_entity_poly.entity_id
_entity_poly.type
_entity_poly.pdbx_seq_one_letter_code
_entity_poly.pdbx_strand_id
1 'polypeptide(L)'
;MKRFLVVICSFLCMSVFLFSCKTIGALATVGGVLGEMAGIEGSVEMAESIVNSAESIEKAAEKIDPEQEYYIGRAVAAQILSKYELANEPELEKYLNQICSALVLNSERPALFRGYSVGIIDTEEINAFATSGGHILVSTGLIKCATSEDALAAVLAHEIAHIQLEHSLKAIKTSRVTDAITKTTFATMTVLSEGEFQEFSDVFGDVVDEIVAEMVDSGYSKSQEYEADETALEIMAATGYNPLAMNEMLKVLKINQKSKSGFSVTHPSPDERLKNLKDQYEHYDIEDTSAYRKERFAKVMKNF
;
A
#
# COMPACT_ATOMS: atom_id res chain seq x y z
N MET A 1 -16.83 40.86 -32.60
CA MET A 1 -17.50 40.09 -31.51
C MET A 1 -16.95 38.68 -31.34
N LYS A 2 -16.85 37.79 -32.35
CA LYS A 2 -16.37 36.40 -32.18
C LYS A 2 -14.92 36.26 -31.66
N ARG A 3 -14.00 37.17 -32.00
CA ARG A 3 -12.61 37.11 -31.51
C ARG A 3 -12.45 37.56 -30.05
N PHE A 4 -13.36 38.39 -29.52
CA PHE A 4 -13.36 38.81 -28.14
C PHE A 4 -13.86 37.71 -27.20
N LEU A 5 -14.82 36.91 -27.66
CA LEU A 5 -15.35 35.78 -26.90
C LEU A 5 -14.33 34.65 -26.71
N VAL A 6 -13.50 34.41 -27.74
CA VAL A 6 -12.45 33.36 -27.68
C VAL A 6 -11.34 33.72 -26.68
N VAL A 7 -10.98 35.01 -26.60
CA VAL A 7 -9.95 35.48 -25.64
C VAL A 7 -10.46 35.41 -24.21
N ILE A 8 -11.74 35.72 -23.96
CA ILE A 8 -12.35 35.59 -22.63
C ILE A 8 -12.45 34.12 -22.20
N CYS A 9 -12.83 33.21 -23.10
CA CYS A 9 -12.83 31.76 -22.79
C CYS A 9 -11.42 31.23 -22.52
N SER A 10 -10.38 31.69 -23.24
CA SER A 10 -9.00 31.23 -23.00
C SER A 10 -8.44 31.74 -21.68
N PHE A 11 -8.80 32.94 -21.26
CA PHE A 11 -8.40 33.49 -19.94
C PHE A 11 -9.16 32.84 -18.80
N LEU A 12 -10.43 32.46 -18.99
CA LEU A 12 -11.20 31.71 -17.99
C LEU A 12 -10.66 30.28 -17.78
N CYS A 13 -10.24 29.60 -18.85
CA CYS A 13 -9.63 28.25 -18.74
C CYS A 13 -8.27 28.29 -18.02
N MET A 14 -7.48 29.35 -18.11
CA MET A 14 -6.16 29.43 -17.49
C MET A 14 -6.20 29.80 -16.01
N SER A 15 -7.31 30.41 -15.53
CA SER A 15 -7.50 30.75 -14.12
C SER A 15 -8.12 29.62 -13.27
N VAL A 16 -8.68 28.59 -13.89
CA VAL A 16 -9.34 27.46 -13.19
C VAL A 16 -8.33 26.56 -12.45
N PHE A 17 -7.04 26.57 -12.82
CA PHE A 17 -6.00 25.78 -12.14
C PHE A 17 -5.57 26.29 -10.74
N LEU A 18 -6.09 27.41 -10.26
CA LEU A 18 -5.70 28.02 -8.98
C LEU A 18 -6.82 28.08 -7.93
N PHE A 19 -8.01 27.56 -8.22
CA PHE A 19 -9.14 27.63 -7.28
C PHE A 19 -9.43 26.26 -6.66
N SER A 20 -9.61 26.22 -5.34
CA SER A 20 -10.12 25.06 -4.59
C SER A 20 -11.51 24.64 -5.11
N CYS A 21 -11.83 23.34 -5.06
CA CYS A 21 -13.14 22.83 -5.46
C CYS A 21 -14.32 23.57 -4.81
N LYS A 22 -14.19 24.02 -3.55
CA LYS A 22 -15.17 24.87 -2.86
C LYS A 22 -15.44 26.20 -3.56
N THR A 23 -14.39 26.80 -4.11
CA THR A 23 -14.50 28.09 -4.85
C THR A 23 -15.19 27.86 -6.20
N ILE A 24 -14.92 26.74 -6.88
CA ILE A 24 -15.57 26.37 -8.14
C ILE A 24 -17.07 26.10 -7.90
N GLY A 25 -17.44 25.37 -6.84
CA GLY A 25 -18.82 25.13 -6.47
C GLY A 25 -19.59 26.42 -6.18
N ALA A 26 -19.03 27.32 -5.40
CA ALA A 26 -19.65 28.64 -5.10
C ALA A 26 -19.85 29.48 -6.36
N LEU A 27 -18.87 29.52 -7.27
CA LEU A 27 -18.98 30.25 -8.55
C LEU A 27 -20.02 29.61 -9.47
N ALA A 28 -20.12 28.30 -9.53
CA ALA A 28 -21.12 27.59 -10.32
C ALA A 28 -22.55 27.89 -9.82
N THR A 29 -22.77 27.83 -8.51
CA THR A 29 -24.08 28.12 -7.89
C THR A 29 -24.50 29.56 -8.19
N VAL A 30 -23.61 30.55 -8.01
CA VAL A 30 -23.89 31.95 -8.34
C VAL A 30 -24.17 32.12 -9.84
N GLY A 31 -23.39 31.44 -10.70
CA GLY A 31 -23.58 31.43 -12.16
C GLY A 31 -24.93 30.85 -12.58
N GLY A 32 -25.37 29.78 -11.94
CA GLY A 32 -26.67 29.13 -12.17
C GLY A 32 -27.83 30.09 -11.86
N VAL A 33 -27.81 30.71 -10.67
CA VAL A 33 -28.85 31.67 -10.26
C VAL A 33 -28.89 32.90 -11.16
N LEU A 34 -27.72 33.45 -11.54
CA LEU A 34 -27.66 34.57 -12.47
C LEU A 34 -28.12 34.18 -13.88
N GLY A 35 -27.86 32.96 -14.34
CA GLY A 35 -28.34 32.44 -15.61
C GLY A 35 -29.85 32.34 -15.65
N GLU A 36 -30.47 31.82 -14.58
CA GLU A 36 -31.92 31.70 -14.49
C GLU A 36 -32.60 33.07 -14.43
N MET A 37 -32.01 34.03 -13.69
CA MET A 37 -32.46 35.44 -13.71
C MET A 37 -32.34 36.08 -15.10
N ALA A 38 -31.43 35.61 -15.93
CA ALA A 38 -31.24 36.04 -17.31
C ALA A 38 -32.10 35.23 -18.33
N GLY A 39 -32.96 34.31 -17.86
CA GLY A 39 -33.85 33.49 -18.68
C GLY A 39 -33.15 32.35 -19.42
N ILE A 40 -32.04 31.84 -18.91
CA ILE A 40 -31.34 30.67 -19.43
C ILE A 40 -31.91 29.45 -18.71
N GLU A 41 -32.82 28.71 -19.38
CA GLU A 41 -33.40 27.48 -18.83
C GLU A 41 -32.31 26.40 -18.56
N GLY A 42 -32.40 25.70 -17.43
CA GLY A 42 -31.49 24.63 -17.05
C GLY A 42 -30.14 25.11 -16.47
N SER A 43 -29.99 26.40 -16.21
CA SER A 43 -28.74 26.96 -15.66
C SER A 43 -28.50 26.57 -14.19
N VAL A 44 -29.57 26.34 -13.42
CA VAL A 44 -29.50 25.86 -12.02
C VAL A 44 -29.11 24.38 -12.00
N GLU A 45 -29.76 23.53 -12.80
CA GLU A 45 -29.45 22.11 -12.91
C GLU A 45 -28.00 21.87 -13.39
N MET A 46 -27.52 22.74 -14.31
CA MET A 46 -26.13 22.69 -14.73
C MET A 46 -25.18 23.10 -13.61
N ALA A 47 -25.51 24.11 -12.83
CA ALA A 47 -24.74 24.54 -11.66
C ALA A 47 -24.68 23.45 -10.58
N GLU A 48 -25.83 22.81 -10.27
CA GLU A 48 -25.89 21.68 -9.34
C GLU A 48 -25.06 20.50 -9.82
N SER A 49 -25.08 20.18 -11.11
CA SER A 49 -24.24 19.12 -11.69
C SER A 49 -22.74 19.42 -11.56
N ILE A 50 -22.34 20.68 -11.71
CA ILE A 50 -20.94 21.11 -11.52
C ILE A 50 -20.54 21.03 -10.04
N VAL A 51 -21.41 21.44 -9.12
CA VAL A 51 -21.19 21.35 -7.67
C VAL A 51 -21.04 19.90 -7.26
N ASN A 52 -21.95 19.02 -7.65
CA ASN A 52 -21.91 17.58 -7.35
C ASN A 52 -20.66 16.90 -7.95
N SER A 53 -20.25 17.33 -9.16
CA SER A 53 -19.01 16.84 -9.78
C SER A 53 -17.77 17.32 -9.04
N ALA A 54 -17.73 18.58 -8.60
CA ALA A 54 -16.63 19.15 -7.84
C ALA A 54 -16.52 18.50 -6.45
N GLU A 55 -17.65 18.28 -5.76
CA GLU A 55 -17.68 17.54 -4.49
C GLU A 55 -17.22 16.08 -4.66
N SER A 56 -17.61 15.43 -5.75
CA SER A 56 -17.17 14.05 -6.04
C SER A 56 -15.67 13.97 -6.31
N ILE A 57 -15.09 14.99 -6.98
CA ILE A 57 -13.64 15.09 -7.21
C ILE A 57 -12.92 15.41 -5.89
N GLU A 58 -13.46 16.29 -5.04
CA GLU A 58 -12.88 16.60 -3.72
C GLU A 58 -12.88 15.36 -2.83
N LYS A 59 -13.98 14.59 -2.80
CA LYS A 59 -14.10 13.32 -2.08
C LYS A 59 -13.16 12.24 -2.60
N ALA A 60 -12.98 12.14 -3.93
CA ALA A 60 -12.02 11.21 -4.53
C ALA A 60 -10.56 11.61 -4.27
N ALA A 61 -10.30 12.86 -3.87
CA ALA A 61 -8.98 13.37 -3.51
C ALA A 61 -8.72 13.35 -1.99
N GLU A 62 -9.71 13.03 -1.15
CA GLU A 62 -9.52 12.82 0.28
C GLU A 62 -8.66 11.58 0.50
N LYS A 63 -7.44 11.81 0.96
CA LYS A 63 -6.51 10.73 1.31
C LYS A 63 -6.91 10.11 2.64
N ILE A 64 -6.80 8.79 2.72
CA ILE A 64 -6.85 8.04 3.97
C ILE A 64 -5.76 8.60 4.89
N ASP A 65 -6.13 9.02 6.09
CA ASP A 65 -5.16 9.53 7.06
C ASP A 65 -4.32 8.40 7.69
N PRO A 66 -3.16 8.70 8.30
CA PRO A 66 -2.28 7.68 8.85
C PRO A 66 -2.91 6.80 9.96
N GLU A 67 -3.88 7.33 10.69
CA GLU A 67 -4.59 6.57 11.74
C GLU A 67 -5.59 5.60 11.10
N GLN A 68 -6.35 6.05 10.11
CA GLN A 68 -7.26 5.22 9.32
C GLN A 68 -6.49 4.11 8.59
N GLU A 69 -5.37 4.45 7.95
CA GLU A 69 -4.48 3.48 7.31
C GLU A 69 -4.05 2.37 8.29
N TYR A 70 -3.65 2.75 9.50
CA TYR A 70 -3.26 1.79 10.53
C TYR A 70 -4.39 0.85 10.90
N TYR A 71 -5.61 1.36 11.14
CA TYR A 71 -6.73 0.51 11.56
C TYR A 71 -7.23 -0.39 10.43
N ILE A 72 -7.21 0.07 9.18
CA ILE A 72 -7.47 -0.77 8.00
C ILE A 72 -6.46 -1.92 7.96
N GLY A 73 -5.17 -1.60 8.00
CA GLY A 73 -4.11 -2.60 7.94
C GLY A 73 -4.16 -3.60 9.10
N ARG A 74 -4.52 -3.14 10.30
CA ARG A 74 -4.72 -4.00 11.47
C ARG A 74 -5.90 -4.95 11.29
N ALA A 75 -7.00 -4.50 10.70
CA ALA A 75 -8.16 -5.35 10.43
C ALA A 75 -7.83 -6.40 9.36
N VAL A 76 -7.12 -6.01 8.29
CA VAL A 76 -6.60 -6.95 7.27
C VAL A 76 -5.66 -7.98 7.89
N ALA A 77 -4.71 -7.55 8.72
CA ALA A 77 -3.82 -8.47 9.44
C ALA A 77 -4.58 -9.44 10.36
N ALA A 78 -5.61 -8.96 11.07
CA ALA A 78 -6.45 -9.81 11.91
C ALA A 78 -7.22 -10.84 11.10
N GLN A 79 -7.68 -10.50 9.91
CA GLN A 79 -8.37 -11.43 9.01
C GLN A 79 -7.39 -12.48 8.43
N ILE A 80 -6.16 -12.10 8.10
CA ILE A 80 -5.11 -13.07 7.73
C ILE A 80 -4.85 -14.02 8.90
N LEU A 81 -4.67 -13.49 10.11
CA LEU A 81 -4.44 -14.27 11.33
C LEU A 81 -5.65 -15.10 11.78
N SER A 82 -6.83 -14.91 11.21
CA SER A 82 -7.94 -15.85 11.38
C SER A 82 -7.72 -17.20 10.64
N LYS A 83 -6.84 -17.19 9.63
CA LYS A 83 -6.49 -18.37 8.81
C LYS A 83 -5.17 -19.01 9.23
N TYR A 84 -4.27 -18.26 9.86
CA TYR A 84 -2.92 -18.67 10.23
C TYR A 84 -2.65 -18.42 11.71
N GLU A 85 -2.06 -19.36 12.40
CA GLU A 85 -1.59 -19.16 13.78
C GLU A 85 -0.24 -18.42 13.79
N LEU A 86 0.03 -17.68 14.86
CA LEU A 86 1.35 -17.08 15.08
C LEU A 86 2.31 -18.14 15.59
N ALA A 87 3.52 -18.19 15.03
CA ALA A 87 4.60 -19.02 15.54
C ALA A 87 5.12 -18.46 16.87
N ASN A 88 5.47 -19.34 17.80
CA ASN A 88 6.06 -18.96 19.08
C ASN A 88 7.59 -18.96 19.00
N GLU A 89 8.15 -18.02 18.22
CA GLU A 89 9.58 -17.89 17.94
C GLU A 89 10.11 -16.48 18.30
N PRO A 90 10.12 -16.11 19.60
CA PRO A 90 10.37 -14.72 20.03
C PRO A 90 11.76 -14.18 19.66
N GLU A 91 12.80 -15.01 19.64
CA GLU A 91 14.14 -14.58 19.25
C GLU A 91 14.25 -14.33 17.75
N LEU A 92 13.59 -15.17 16.94
CA LEU A 92 13.51 -15.00 15.49
C LEU A 92 12.65 -13.78 15.14
N GLU A 93 11.51 -13.61 15.78
CA GLU A 93 10.64 -12.43 15.60
C GLU A 93 11.39 -11.13 15.93
N LYS A 94 12.11 -11.10 17.06
CA LYS A 94 12.96 -9.97 17.44
C LYS A 94 14.03 -9.69 16.37
N TYR A 95 14.65 -10.74 15.85
CA TYR A 95 15.67 -10.61 14.82
C TYR A 95 15.09 -10.03 13.51
N LEU A 96 13.94 -10.52 13.04
CA LEU A 96 13.27 -9.98 11.86
C LEU A 96 12.85 -8.52 12.06
N ASN A 97 12.36 -8.15 13.25
CA ASN A 97 12.03 -6.77 13.60
C ASN A 97 13.25 -5.85 13.63
N GLN A 98 14.44 -6.36 13.98
CA GLN A 98 15.70 -5.59 13.90
C GLN A 98 16.11 -5.32 12.45
N ILE A 99 16.00 -6.32 11.55
CA ILE A 99 16.23 -6.17 10.12
C ILE A 99 15.21 -5.17 9.53
N CYS A 100 13.93 -5.36 9.83
CA CYS A 100 12.86 -4.47 9.39
C CYS A 100 13.11 -3.02 9.82
N SER A 101 13.47 -2.79 11.08
CA SER A 101 13.75 -1.45 11.58
C SER A 101 14.92 -0.77 10.86
N ALA A 102 15.97 -1.52 10.53
CA ALA A 102 17.10 -0.99 9.77
C ALA A 102 16.69 -0.59 8.33
N LEU A 103 15.89 -1.43 7.66
CA LEU A 103 15.37 -1.17 6.32
C LEU A 103 14.43 0.03 6.30
N VAL A 104 13.50 0.09 7.23
CA VAL A 104 12.50 1.18 7.34
C VAL A 104 13.15 2.54 7.49
N LEU A 105 14.25 2.66 8.26
CA LEU A 105 14.97 3.94 8.42
C LEU A 105 15.51 4.50 7.11
N ASN A 106 15.68 3.67 6.09
CA ASN A 106 16.17 4.03 4.76
C ASN A 106 15.07 3.98 3.69
N SER A 107 13.80 3.79 4.10
CA SER A 107 12.64 3.89 3.20
C SER A 107 12.12 5.33 3.13
N GLU A 108 11.31 5.65 2.13
CA GLU A 108 10.69 6.98 2.01
C GLU A 108 9.53 7.20 3.01
N ARG A 109 9.05 6.11 3.67
CA ARG A 109 8.02 6.19 4.71
C ARG A 109 8.49 5.60 6.04
N PRO A 110 9.54 6.16 6.69
CA PRO A 110 10.13 5.61 7.90
C PRO A 110 9.23 5.76 9.13
N ALA A 111 8.26 6.66 9.09
CA ALA A 111 7.35 6.95 10.19
C ALA A 111 5.90 6.69 9.79
N LEU A 112 5.32 5.62 10.32
CA LEU A 112 3.89 5.33 10.29
C LEU A 112 3.26 5.60 11.65
N PHE A 113 1.92 5.68 11.73
CA PHE A 113 1.18 6.03 12.96
C PHE A 113 1.57 5.18 14.19
N ARG A 114 1.81 3.88 14.01
CA ARG A 114 2.27 2.96 15.07
C ARG A 114 3.58 2.25 14.72
N GLY A 115 4.26 2.70 13.66
CA GLY A 115 5.49 2.10 13.17
C GLY A 115 5.26 0.78 12.42
N TYR A 116 6.36 0.06 12.20
CA TYR A 116 6.36 -1.23 11.54
C TYR A 116 6.51 -2.37 12.54
N SER A 117 5.91 -3.51 12.25
CA SER A 117 6.03 -4.73 13.05
C SER A 117 6.05 -5.96 12.15
N VAL A 118 6.93 -6.91 12.47
CA VAL A 118 7.00 -8.21 11.80
C VAL A 118 6.52 -9.29 12.75
N GLY A 119 5.52 -10.06 12.33
CA GLY A 119 5.06 -11.28 12.98
C GLY A 119 5.39 -12.51 12.14
N ILE A 120 5.48 -13.67 12.77
CA ILE A 120 5.74 -14.94 12.10
C ILE A 120 4.48 -15.78 12.14
N ILE A 121 4.02 -16.24 10.97
CA ILE A 121 2.88 -17.18 10.88
C ILE A 121 3.39 -18.60 10.74
N ASP A 122 2.78 -19.53 11.49
CA ASP A 122 3.17 -20.94 11.54
C ASP A 122 2.53 -21.72 10.39
N THR A 123 3.20 -21.71 9.25
CA THR A 123 2.78 -22.47 8.08
C THR A 123 3.98 -22.80 7.19
N GLU A 124 3.99 -24.01 6.60
CA GLU A 124 4.97 -24.42 5.61
C GLU A 124 4.75 -23.77 4.22
N GLU A 125 3.67 -23.04 4.03
CA GLU A 125 3.49 -22.24 2.82
C GLU A 125 4.58 -21.18 2.74
N ILE A 126 5.15 -21.01 1.55
CA ILE A 126 6.11 -19.95 1.30
C ILE A 126 5.31 -18.67 1.01
N ASN A 127 5.18 -17.79 1.98
CA ASN A 127 4.41 -16.56 1.82
C ASN A 127 4.84 -15.45 2.79
N ALA A 128 4.57 -14.20 2.39
CA ALA A 128 4.62 -13.02 3.23
C ALA A 128 3.46 -12.10 2.87
N PHE A 129 3.07 -11.22 3.81
CA PHE A 129 1.99 -10.26 3.63
C PHE A 129 2.39 -8.94 4.28
N ALA A 130 2.21 -7.84 3.57
CA ALA A 130 2.37 -6.49 4.09
C ALA A 130 1.06 -5.73 4.03
N THR A 131 0.47 -5.46 5.18
CA THR A 131 -0.75 -4.65 5.25
C THR A 131 -0.41 -3.17 5.40
N SER A 132 -1.30 -2.29 4.96
CA SER A 132 -1.19 -0.87 5.27
C SER A 132 -1.01 -0.66 6.77
N GLY A 133 -0.40 0.46 7.16
CA GLY A 133 -0.13 0.76 8.57
C GLY A 133 1.02 -0.03 9.20
N GLY A 134 1.81 -0.81 8.42
CA GLY A 134 3.11 -1.33 8.83
C GLY A 134 3.11 -2.74 9.42
N HIS A 135 2.05 -3.54 9.27
CA HIS A 135 2.04 -4.93 9.72
C HIS A 135 2.57 -5.86 8.64
N ILE A 136 3.66 -6.57 8.92
CA ILE A 136 4.28 -7.54 8.01
C ILE A 136 4.17 -8.93 8.67
N LEU A 137 3.65 -9.91 7.94
CA LEU A 137 3.54 -11.29 8.37
C LEU A 137 4.39 -12.17 7.45
N VAL A 138 5.31 -12.96 8.00
CA VAL A 138 6.21 -13.83 7.24
C VAL A 138 6.02 -15.27 7.69
N SER A 139 5.85 -16.19 6.75
CA SER A 139 5.66 -17.61 7.09
C SER A 139 6.96 -18.31 7.51
N THR A 140 6.84 -19.30 8.40
CA THR A 140 7.95 -20.19 8.74
C THR A 140 8.51 -20.88 7.49
N GLY A 141 7.66 -21.23 6.52
CA GLY A 141 8.07 -21.82 5.24
C GLY A 141 8.97 -20.90 4.41
N LEU A 142 8.66 -19.59 4.34
CA LEU A 142 9.49 -18.62 3.63
C LEU A 142 10.82 -18.38 4.36
N ILE A 143 10.80 -18.25 5.69
CA ILE A 143 12.01 -18.07 6.48
C ILE A 143 12.98 -19.23 6.30
N LYS A 144 12.48 -20.47 6.28
CA LYS A 144 13.28 -21.69 6.00
C LYS A 144 13.92 -21.70 4.61
N CYS A 145 13.35 -20.98 3.65
CA CYS A 145 13.92 -20.84 2.31
C CYS A 145 15.09 -19.85 2.24
N ALA A 146 15.21 -18.95 3.20
CA ALA A 146 16.27 -17.95 3.20
C ALA A 146 17.65 -18.59 3.48
N THR A 147 18.64 -18.23 2.68
CA THR A 147 20.03 -18.75 2.79
C THR A 147 20.97 -17.79 3.51
N SER A 148 20.52 -16.58 3.77
CA SER A 148 21.30 -15.51 4.40
C SER A 148 20.40 -14.44 5.05
N GLU A 149 20.99 -13.59 5.90
CA GLU A 149 20.32 -12.40 6.42
C GLU A 149 19.93 -11.43 5.30
N ASP A 150 20.78 -11.31 4.27
CA ASP A 150 20.47 -10.46 3.11
C ASP A 150 19.27 -10.98 2.32
N ALA A 151 19.05 -12.30 2.28
CA ALA A 151 17.85 -12.89 1.67
C ALA A 151 16.58 -12.57 2.47
N LEU A 152 16.63 -12.61 3.81
CA LEU A 152 15.52 -12.17 4.68
C LEU A 152 15.28 -10.67 4.52
N ALA A 153 16.36 -9.87 4.44
CA ALA A 153 16.27 -8.43 4.20
C ALA A 153 15.62 -8.12 2.85
N ALA A 154 15.89 -8.92 1.81
CA ALA A 154 15.26 -8.75 0.49
C ALA A 154 13.75 -8.95 0.56
N VAL A 155 13.27 -9.99 1.26
CA VAL A 155 11.83 -10.21 1.49
C VAL A 155 11.22 -9.04 2.26
N LEU A 156 11.82 -8.66 3.39
CA LEU A 156 11.29 -7.57 4.21
C LEU A 156 11.31 -6.23 3.48
N ALA A 157 12.35 -5.94 2.68
CA ALA A 157 12.42 -4.74 1.87
C ALA A 157 11.32 -4.70 0.80
N HIS A 158 11.00 -5.84 0.19
CA HIS A 158 9.89 -5.97 -0.76
C HIS A 158 8.54 -5.70 -0.09
N GLU A 159 8.30 -6.26 1.09
CA GLU A 159 7.08 -6.00 1.86
C GLU A 159 6.98 -4.53 2.33
N ILE A 160 8.10 -3.93 2.76
CA ILE A 160 8.18 -2.50 3.09
C ILE A 160 7.89 -1.65 1.86
N ALA A 161 8.38 -2.04 0.68
CA ALA A 161 8.09 -1.33 -0.56
C ALA A 161 6.60 -1.35 -0.92
N HIS A 162 5.89 -2.47 -0.72
CA HIS A 162 4.43 -2.51 -0.87
C HIS A 162 3.71 -1.51 0.04
N ILE A 163 4.17 -1.35 1.29
CA ILE A 163 3.62 -0.37 2.24
C ILE A 163 3.97 1.06 1.80
N GLN A 164 5.23 1.32 1.43
CA GLN A 164 5.70 2.62 0.97
C GLN A 164 4.93 3.11 -0.25
N LEU A 165 4.69 2.22 -1.21
CA LEU A 165 3.98 2.49 -2.46
C LEU A 165 2.44 2.44 -2.30
N GLU A 166 1.94 2.16 -1.10
CA GLU A 166 0.50 2.10 -0.77
C GLU A 166 -0.29 1.10 -1.64
N HIS A 167 0.34 -0.03 -2.04
CA HIS A 167 -0.26 -0.96 -2.98
C HIS A 167 -1.57 -1.56 -2.48
N SER A 168 -1.66 -1.95 -1.19
CA SER A 168 -2.89 -2.46 -0.58
C SER A 168 -4.02 -1.43 -0.53
N LEU A 169 -3.71 -0.15 -0.38
CA LEU A 169 -4.72 0.92 -0.39
C LEU A 169 -5.22 1.23 -1.80
N LYS A 170 -4.38 1.01 -2.82
CA LYS A 170 -4.79 1.17 -4.24
C LYS A 170 -5.81 0.12 -4.67
N ALA A 171 -5.94 -1.00 -3.93
CA ALA A 171 -6.96 -2.01 -4.15
C ALA A 171 -8.38 -1.50 -3.85
N ILE A 172 -8.51 -0.49 -2.98
CA ILE A 172 -9.79 0.11 -2.63
C ILE A 172 -10.35 0.87 -3.85
N LYS A 173 -11.31 0.27 -4.54
CA LYS A 173 -11.79 0.75 -5.85
C LYS A 173 -13.05 1.59 -5.81
N THR A 174 -13.75 1.70 -4.67
CA THR A 174 -15.06 2.33 -4.63
C THR A 174 -15.07 3.64 -3.85
N SER A 175 -15.66 4.70 -4.47
CA SER A 175 -15.88 6.00 -3.82
C SER A 175 -16.73 5.90 -2.54
N ARG A 176 -17.64 4.91 -2.42
CA ARG A 176 -18.43 4.67 -1.20
C ARG A 176 -17.56 4.32 -0.01
N VAL A 177 -16.53 3.54 -0.24
CA VAL A 177 -15.56 3.09 0.75
C VAL A 177 -14.73 4.26 1.25
N THR A 178 -14.15 5.04 0.33
CA THR A 178 -13.39 6.24 0.67
C THR A 178 -14.27 7.24 1.44
N ASP A 179 -15.51 7.45 1.01
CA ASP A 179 -16.46 8.36 1.66
C ASP A 179 -16.81 7.92 3.11
N ALA A 180 -16.97 6.64 3.35
CA ALA A 180 -17.30 6.13 4.68
C ALA A 180 -16.10 6.20 5.63
N ILE A 181 -14.89 5.88 5.14
CA ILE A 181 -13.67 5.91 5.94
C ILE A 181 -13.26 7.35 6.25
N THR A 182 -13.29 8.27 5.27
CA THR A 182 -12.84 9.65 5.45
C THR A 182 -13.79 10.48 6.32
N LYS A 183 -15.09 10.18 6.31
CA LYS A 183 -16.08 10.87 7.16
C LYS A 183 -16.08 10.41 8.61
N THR A 184 -15.57 9.22 8.88
CA THR A 184 -15.64 8.61 10.20
C THR A 184 -14.23 8.48 10.77
N THR A 185 -13.83 9.47 11.56
CA THR A 185 -12.64 9.30 12.41
C THR A 185 -12.98 8.34 13.55
N PHE A 186 -12.02 7.52 14.00
CA PHE A 186 -12.22 6.65 15.15
C PHE A 186 -12.65 7.41 16.41
N ALA A 187 -12.32 8.71 16.51
CA ALA A 187 -12.80 9.60 17.58
C ALA A 187 -14.31 9.87 17.48
N THR A 188 -14.91 9.84 16.29
CA THR A 188 -16.36 10.05 16.11
C THR A 188 -17.18 8.77 16.25
N MET A 189 -16.57 7.59 16.18
CA MET A 189 -17.28 6.30 16.33
C MET A 189 -18.01 6.16 17.68
N THR A 190 -17.51 6.78 18.73
CA THR A 190 -18.16 6.77 20.05
C THR A 190 -19.43 7.61 20.13
N VAL A 191 -19.73 8.42 19.11
CA VAL A 191 -20.86 9.34 19.04
C VAL A 191 -21.88 8.91 17.98
N LEU A 192 -21.57 7.89 17.17
CA LEU A 192 -22.48 7.37 16.14
C LEU A 192 -23.71 6.72 16.78
N SER A 193 -24.86 6.91 16.16
CA SER A 193 -26.06 6.10 16.46
C SER A 193 -25.82 4.63 16.06
N GLU A 194 -26.61 3.72 16.62
CA GLU A 194 -26.49 2.28 16.33
C GLU A 194 -26.60 1.97 14.83
N GLY A 195 -27.46 2.68 14.09
CA GLY A 195 -27.62 2.53 12.64
C GLY A 195 -26.42 3.04 11.84
N GLU A 196 -25.87 4.19 12.22
CA GLU A 196 -24.67 4.75 11.57
C GLU A 196 -23.43 3.90 11.86
N PHE A 197 -23.33 3.34 13.06
CA PHE A 197 -22.24 2.41 13.40
C PHE A 197 -22.35 1.12 12.58
N GLN A 198 -23.55 0.58 12.37
CA GLN A 198 -23.74 -0.61 11.56
C GLN A 198 -23.37 -0.36 10.10
N GLU A 199 -23.85 0.76 9.52
CA GLU A 199 -23.48 1.13 8.14
C GLU A 199 -21.97 1.31 7.96
N PHE A 200 -21.31 1.96 8.93
CA PHE A 200 -19.86 2.07 8.93
C PHE A 200 -19.16 0.71 9.02
N SER A 201 -19.63 -0.15 9.91
CA SER A 201 -19.05 -1.49 10.12
C SER A 201 -19.17 -2.35 8.86
N ASP A 202 -20.30 -2.30 8.17
CA ASP A 202 -20.52 -3.05 6.94
C ASP A 202 -19.59 -2.55 5.82
N VAL A 203 -19.52 -1.23 5.61
CA VAL A 203 -18.62 -0.63 4.60
C VAL A 203 -17.16 -0.89 4.94
N PHE A 204 -16.76 -0.80 6.20
CA PHE A 204 -15.39 -1.08 6.63
C PHE A 204 -15.05 -2.57 6.42
N GLY A 205 -16.00 -3.47 6.67
CA GLY A 205 -15.86 -4.90 6.38
C GLY A 205 -15.63 -5.16 4.89
N ASP A 206 -16.43 -4.56 4.02
CA ASP A 206 -16.28 -4.66 2.56
C ASP A 206 -14.88 -4.22 2.10
N VAL A 207 -14.33 -3.14 2.68
CA VAL A 207 -12.97 -2.65 2.41
C VAL A 207 -11.92 -3.68 2.76
N VAL A 208 -12.01 -4.21 3.98
CA VAL A 208 -11.07 -5.21 4.49
C VAL A 208 -11.11 -6.46 3.62
N ASP A 209 -12.30 -6.91 3.25
CA ASP A 209 -12.50 -8.07 2.38
C ASP A 209 -11.91 -7.84 0.98
N GLU A 210 -12.08 -6.65 0.39
CA GLU A 210 -11.50 -6.29 -0.92
C GLU A 210 -9.96 -6.31 -0.88
N ILE A 211 -9.36 -5.75 0.18
CA ILE A 211 -7.91 -5.78 0.37
C ILE A 211 -7.40 -7.21 0.57
N VAL A 212 -8.08 -8.00 1.40
CA VAL A 212 -7.68 -9.39 1.63
C VAL A 212 -7.79 -10.22 0.36
N ALA A 213 -8.85 -10.04 -0.43
CA ALA A 213 -9.01 -10.71 -1.72
C ALA A 213 -7.89 -10.35 -2.71
N GLU A 214 -7.47 -9.08 -2.74
CA GLU A 214 -6.32 -8.65 -3.54
C GLU A 214 -5.03 -9.30 -3.04
N MET A 215 -4.75 -9.23 -1.74
CA MET A 215 -3.49 -9.71 -1.17
C MET A 215 -3.35 -11.24 -1.15
N VAL A 216 -4.45 -11.97 -0.90
CA VAL A 216 -4.40 -13.42 -0.63
C VAL A 216 -4.86 -14.24 -1.83
N ASP A 217 -5.88 -13.77 -2.56
CA ASP A 217 -6.55 -14.56 -3.59
C ASP A 217 -6.11 -14.19 -5.01
N SER A 218 -5.87 -12.90 -5.29
CA SER A 218 -5.56 -12.39 -6.64
C SER A 218 -4.09 -12.06 -6.83
N GLY A 219 -3.42 -11.59 -5.77
CA GLY A 219 -2.08 -11.01 -5.82
C GLY A 219 -2.03 -9.62 -6.45
N TYR A 220 -0.93 -8.93 -6.25
CA TYR A 220 -0.68 -7.64 -6.86
C TYR A 220 -0.45 -7.75 -8.38
N SER A 221 -0.72 -6.66 -9.10
CA SER A 221 -0.42 -6.60 -10.53
C SER A 221 1.09 -6.69 -10.79
N LYS A 222 1.49 -7.17 -11.98
CA LYS A 222 2.92 -7.27 -12.36
C LYS A 222 3.66 -5.94 -12.24
N SER A 223 3.00 -4.82 -12.56
CA SER A 223 3.62 -3.49 -12.43
C SER A 223 3.89 -3.13 -10.97
N GLN A 224 2.95 -3.42 -10.07
CA GLN A 224 3.14 -3.18 -8.64
C GLN A 224 4.27 -4.04 -8.05
N GLU A 225 4.38 -5.30 -8.50
CA GLU A 225 5.48 -6.16 -8.09
C GLU A 225 6.84 -5.66 -8.57
N TYR A 226 6.92 -5.18 -9.82
CA TYR A 226 8.16 -4.63 -10.36
C TYR A 226 8.55 -3.34 -9.64
N GLU A 227 7.60 -2.46 -9.37
CA GLU A 227 7.82 -1.25 -8.56
C GLU A 227 8.29 -1.60 -7.14
N ALA A 228 7.70 -2.62 -6.51
CA ALA A 228 8.11 -3.09 -5.19
C ALA A 228 9.52 -3.68 -5.19
N ASP A 229 9.87 -4.48 -6.21
CA ASP A 229 11.21 -5.04 -6.36
C ASP A 229 12.27 -3.94 -6.53
N GLU A 230 12.04 -2.98 -7.43
CA GLU A 230 12.94 -1.86 -7.69
C GLU A 230 13.16 -1.03 -6.42
N THR A 231 12.08 -0.66 -5.75
CA THR A 231 12.12 0.05 -4.47
C THR A 231 12.84 -0.76 -3.37
N ALA A 232 12.64 -2.07 -3.33
CA ALA A 232 13.33 -2.94 -2.39
C ALA A 232 14.85 -2.95 -2.58
N LEU A 233 15.35 -2.95 -3.84
CA LEU A 233 16.78 -2.86 -4.12
C LEU A 233 17.36 -1.53 -3.58
N GLU A 234 16.64 -0.42 -3.75
CA GLU A 234 17.06 0.90 -3.24
C GLU A 234 17.13 0.91 -1.71
N ILE A 235 16.10 0.39 -1.03
CA ILE A 235 16.05 0.28 0.43
C ILE A 235 17.20 -0.60 0.95
N MET A 236 17.45 -1.76 0.31
CA MET A 236 18.53 -2.67 0.67
C MET A 236 19.88 -1.99 0.53
N ALA A 237 20.15 -1.37 -0.62
CA ALA A 237 21.41 -0.67 -0.89
C ALA A 237 21.64 0.47 0.10
N ALA A 238 20.66 1.31 0.35
CA ALA A 238 20.74 2.41 1.31
C ALA A 238 20.98 1.92 2.75
N THR A 239 20.52 0.71 3.09
CA THR A 239 20.73 0.09 4.42
C THR A 239 22.08 -0.64 4.52
N GLY A 240 22.77 -0.87 3.39
CA GLY A 240 24.02 -1.62 3.32
C GLY A 240 23.84 -3.14 3.18
N TYR A 241 22.62 -3.63 2.90
CA TYR A 241 22.38 -5.00 2.46
C TYR A 241 22.75 -5.16 0.97
N ASN A 242 23.12 -6.37 0.59
CA ASN A 242 23.44 -6.68 -0.81
C ASN A 242 22.16 -6.88 -1.64
N PRO A 243 21.80 -5.98 -2.59
CA PRO A 243 20.63 -6.13 -3.44
C PRO A 243 20.63 -7.41 -4.29
N LEU A 244 21.79 -8.00 -4.58
CA LEU A 244 21.90 -9.28 -5.30
C LEU A 244 21.22 -10.43 -4.54
N ALA A 245 21.02 -10.32 -3.23
CA ALA A 245 20.30 -11.31 -2.44
C ALA A 245 18.82 -11.43 -2.86
N MET A 246 18.21 -10.39 -3.43
CA MET A 246 16.88 -10.48 -4.06
C MET A 246 16.89 -11.51 -5.21
N ASN A 247 17.93 -11.49 -6.06
CA ASN A 247 18.08 -12.45 -7.15
C ASN A 247 18.26 -13.89 -6.64
N GLU A 248 19.01 -14.06 -5.54
CA GLU A 248 19.19 -15.36 -4.89
C GLU A 248 17.86 -15.85 -4.31
N MET A 249 17.15 -15.01 -3.58
CA MET A 249 15.85 -15.35 -2.98
C MET A 249 14.81 -15.71 -4.05
N LEU A 250 14.71 -14.94 -5.14
CA LEU A 250 13.81 -15.25 -6.25
C LEU A 250 14.12 -16.60 -6.91
N LYS A 251 15.40 -16.99 -7.02
CA LYS A 251 15.81 -18.31 -7.52
C LYS A 251 15.39 -19.43 -6.56
N VAL A 252 15.53 -19.21 -5.26
CA VAL A 252 15.10 -20.17 -4.24
C VAL A 252 13.58 -20.34 -4.27
N LEU A 253 12.82 -19.24 -4.36
CA LEU A 253 11.38 -19.24 -4.50
C LEU A 253 10.94 -20.01 -5.76
N LYS A 254 11.62 -19.82 -6.89
CA LYS A 254 11.36 -20.55 -8.13
C LYS A 254 11.50 -22.07 -7.97
N ILE A 255 12.56 -22.53 -7.28
CA ILE A 255 12.81 -23.95 -7.06
C ILE A 255 11.74 -24.58 -6.16
N ASN A 256 11.28 -23.84 -5.15
CA ASN A 256 10.31 -24.30 -4.16
C ASN A 256 8.85 -24.11 -4.58
N GLN A 257 8.59 -23.48 -5.71
CA GLN A 257 7.26 -23.18 -6.27
C GLN A 257 6.53 -24.43 -6.80
N LYS A 258 6.55 -25.55 -6.07
CA LYS A 258 5.92 -26.81 -6.53
C LYS A 258 4.40 -26.86 -6.36
N SER A 259 3.79 -25.90 -5.66
CA SER A 259 2.34 -25.83 -5.49
C SER A 259 1.80 -24.48 -6.03
N LYS A 260 0.56 -24.50 -6.54
CA LYS A 260 -0.18 -23.29 -6.91
C LYS A 260 -0.76 -22.59 -5.68
N SER A 261 -0.02 -22.52 -4.57
CA SER A 261 -0.44 -21.91 -3.31
C SER A 261 0.65 -20.98 -2.77
N GLY A 262 0.29 -20.07 -1.90
CA GLY A 262 1.20 -19.14 -1.25
C GLY A 262 1.76 -18.09 -2.23
N PHE A 263 3.04 -17.78 -2.11
CA PHE A 263 3.75 -16.72 -2.83
C PHE A 263 3.56 -16.73 -4.36
N SER A 264 3.36 -17.90 -4.96
CA SER A 264 3.14 -18.00 -6.41
C SER A 264 1.77 -17.53 -6.87
N VAL A 265 0.82 -17.40 -5.96
CA VAL A 265 -0.52 -16.87 -6.23
C VAL A 265 -0.55 -15.36 -5.98
N THR A 266 0.08 -14.92 -4.90
CA THR A 266 0.05 -13.53 -4.45
C THR A 266 1.07 -12.64 -5.18
N HIS A 267 2.10 -13.23 -5.80
CA HIS A 267 3.15 -12.51 -6.52
C HIS A 267 3.44 -13.13 -7.89
N PRO A 268 3.79 -12.35 -8.92
CA PRO A 268 4.17 -12.87 -10.22
C PRO A 268 5.31 -13.87 -10.16
N SER A 269 5.41 -14.66 -11.21
CA SER A 269 6.45 -15.66 -11.41
C SER A 269 7.85 -15.08 -11.13
N PRO A 270 8.68 -15.74 -10.32
CA PRO A 270 10.05 -15.32 -10.08
C PRO A 270 10.89 -15.12 -11.34
N ASP A 271 10.61 -15.86 -12.42
CA ASP A 271 11.31 -15.70 -13.71
C ASP A 271 11.07 -14.32 -14.35
N GLU A 272 9.85 -13.81 -14.26
CA GLU A 272 9.51 -12.50 -14.80
C GLU A 272 10.17 -11.39 -13.97
N ARG A 273 10.18 -11.53 -12.65
CA ARG A 273 10.84 -10.61 -11.72
C ARG A 273 12.37 -10.61 -11.91
N LEU A 274 12.98 -11.78 -12.01
CA LEU A 274 14.41 -11.92 -12.32
C LEU A 274 14.81 -11.25 -13.64
N LYS A 275 13.93 -11.33 -14.66
CA LYS A 275 14.15 -10.68 -15.95
C LYS A 275 14.05 -9.16 -15.82
N ASN A 276 13.09 -8.65 -15.06
CA ASN A 276 12.88 -7.20 -14.86
C ASN A 276 14.06 -6.57 -14.11
N LEU A 277 14.62 -7.26 -13.12
CA LEU A 277 15.71 -6.76 -12.29
C LEU A 277 17.09 -6.89 -12.92
N LYS A 278 17.24 -7.64 -14.04
CA LYS A 278 18.55 -8.01 -14.60
C LYS A 278 19.49 -6.84 -14.80
N ASP A 279 18.99 -5.76 -15.40
CA ASP A 279 19.80 -4.61 -15.77
C ASP A 279 19.97 -3.61 -14.61
N GLN A 280 19.20 -3.77 -13.53
CA GLN A 280 19.21 -2.87 -12.38
C GLN A 280 20.37 -3.17 -11.43
N TYR A 281 20.81 -4.41 -11.34
CA TYR A 281 21.92 -4.81 -10.45
C TYR A 281 23.25 -4.13 -10.78
N GLU A 282 23.47 -3.69 -12.03
CA GLU A 282 24.67 -2.99 -12.47
C GLU A 282 24.83 -1.60 -11.82
N HIS A 283 23.77 -1.06 -11.25
CA HIS A 283 23.76 0.26 -10.59
C HIS A 283 24.21 0.21 -9.12
N TYR A 284 24.40 -0.99 -8.55
CA TYR A 284 24.72 -1.15 -7.13
C TYR A 284 26.15 -1.68 -6.96
N ASP A 285 27.02 -0.84 -6.39
CA ASP A 285 28.36 -1.22 -5.91
C ASP A 285 28.34 -1.29 -4.39
N ILE A 286 28.37 -2.49 -3.81
CA ILE A 286 28.21 -2.71 -2.39
C ILE A 286 29.42 -3.39 -1.79
N GLU A 287 30.02 -2.75 -0.78
CA GLU A 287 31.09 -3.34 0.02
C GLU A 287 30.60 -4.63 0.71
N ASP A 288 31.42 -5.68 0.66
CA ASP A 288 31.11 -6.95 1.33
C ASP A 288 31.23 -6.82 2.85
N THR A 289 30.15 -6.42 3.49
CA THR A 289 29.99 -6.42 4.96
C THR A 289 29.30 -7.69 5.47
N SER A 290 29.19 -8.71 4.64
CA SER A 290 28.40 -9.93 4.88
C SER A 290 28.89 -10.80 6.05
N ALA A 291 30.15 -10.67 6.48
CA ALA A 291 30.72 -11.54 7.52
C ALA A 291 29.94 -11.52 8.83
N TYR A 292 29.62 -10.32 9.35
CA TYR A 292 28.83 -10.17 10.58
C TYR A 292 27.37 -10.63 10.41
N ARG A 293 26.79 -10.41 9.23
CA ARG A 293 25.44 -10.85 8.91
C ARG A 293 25.37 -12.37 8.84
N LYS A 294 26.35 -13.03 8.24
CA LYS A 294 26.45 -14.50 8.21
C LYS A 294 26.51 -15.10 9.61
N GLU A 295 27.31 -14.52 10.49
CA GLU A 295 27.42 -14.99 11.89
C GLU A 295 26.07 -14.83 12.65
N ARG A 296 25.44 -13.64 12.52
CA ARG A 296 24.12 -13.39 13.14
C ARG A 296 23.06 -14.34 12.65
N PHE A 297 22.95 -14.49 11.33
CA PHE A 297 22.00 -15.39 10.66
C PHE A 297 22.20 -16.83 11.14
N ALA A 298 23.44 -17.35 11.08
CA ALA A 298 23.73 -18.72 11.50
C ALA A 298 23.39 -18.95 12.99
N LYS A 299 23.60 -17.96 13.85
CA LYS A 299 23.26 -18.04 15.27
C LYS A 299 21.75 -18.17 15.51
N VAL A 300 20.95 -17.35 14.81
CA VAL A 300 19.49 -17.35 14.96
C VAL A 300 18.88 -18.60 14.33
N MET A 301 19.26 -18.93 13.11
CA MET A 301 18.70 -20.08 12.38
C MET A 301 19.10 -21.43 12.94
N LYS A 302 20.12 -21.51 13.78
CA LYS A 302 20.52 -22.75 14.46
C LYS A 302 19.43 -23.30 15.38
N ASN A 303 18.60 -22.42 15.92
CA ASN A 303 17.56 -22.76 16.90
C ASN A 303 16.15 -22.83 16.24
N PHE A 304 16.04 -22.50 14.96
CA PHE A 304 14.84 -22.52 14.14
C PHE A 304 14.91 -23.67 13.12
#